data_ce9bf25e8fc6bdd98b512c4e8b1e8f71
#
_entry.id   ce9bf25e8fc6bdd98b512c4e8b1e8f71
#
_cell.length_a   1.000
_cell.length_b   1.000
_cell.length_c   1.000
_cell.angle_alpha   90.00
_cell.angle_beta   90.00
_cell.angle_gamma   90.00
#
_symmetry.space_group_name_H-M   'P 1'
#
loop_
_entity.id
_entity.type
_entity.pdbx_description
1 polymer ?
#
loop_
_entity_poly.entity_id
_entity_poly.type
_entity_poly.pdbx_seq_one_letter_code
_entity_poly.pdbx_strand_id
1 'polypeptide(L)'
;MLQLTPKATSHLVRIRRQRGLDDQNGARFVSKGGSVGLTFAAAPEPGDRVIEQKDIAVFVAQEVAEAYEGSLIDTRLEQGKSVLVLRKQTGAGAPGSPSS
;
A
#
# COMPACT_ATOMS: atom_id res chain seq x y z
N MET A 1 7.40 0.66 -10.25
CA MET A 1 6.20 1.29 -9.68
C MET A 1 5.75 0.53 -8.44
N LEU A 2 5.33 1.24 -7.44
CA LEU A 2 4.80 0.60 -6.22
C LEU A 2 3.46 -0.07 -6.53
N GLN A 3 3.29 -1.30 -6.07
CA GLN A 3 2.08 -2.09 -6.34
C GLN A 3 1.55 -2.69 -5.05
N LEU A 4 0.29 -3.14 -5.09
CA LEU A 4 -0.34 -3.80 -3.96
C LEU A 4 -0.82 -5.20 -4.38
N THR A 5 -0.68 -6.16 -3.46
CA THR A 5 -1.27 -7.47 -3.68
C THR A 5 -2.78 -7.41 -3.40
N PRO A 6 -3.55 -8.37 -3.93
CA PRO A 6 -4.96 -8.45 -3.58
C PRO A 6 -5.21 -8.59 -2.08
N LYS A 7 -4.33 -9.27 -1.37
CA LYS A 7 -4.46 -9.40 0.09
C LYS A 7 -4.28 -8.05 0.77
N ALA A 8 -3.32 -7.24 0.32
CA ALA A 8 -3.12 -5.91 0.87
C ALA A 8 -4.35 -5.03 0.61
N THR A 9 -4.90 -5.10 -0.59
CA THR A 9 -6.09 -4.33 -0.94
C THR A 9 -7.26 -4.71 -0.03
N SER A 10 -7.49 -6.01 0.15
CA SER A 10 -8.57 -6.48 1.02
C SER A 10 -8.36 -6.04 2.47
N HIS A 11 -7.11 -6.04 2.92
CA HIS A 11 -6.78 -5.59 4.27
C HIS A 11 -7.13 -4.11 4.46
N LEU A 12 -6.82 -3.27 3.46
CA LEU A 12 -7.14 -1.85 3.53
C LEU A 12 -8.65 -1.61 3.55
N VAL A 13 -9.40 -2.35 2.76
CA VAL A 13 -10.85 -2.24 2.75
C VAL A 13 -11.42 -2.61 4.13
N ARG A 14 -10.88 -3.65 4.73
CA ARG A 14 -11.31 -4.08 6.06
C ARG A 14 -11.04 -3.01 7.11
N ILE A 15 -9.85 -2.42 7.08
CA ILE A 15 -9.52 -1.36 8.04
C ILE A 15 -10.44 -0.18 7.86
N ARG A 16 -10.70 0.22 6.62
CA ARG A 16 -11.61 1.33 6.34
C ARG A 16 -12.97 1.08 6.96
N ARG A 17 -13.47 -0.14 6.80
CA ARG A 17 -14.77 -0.51 7.36
C ARG A 17 -14.74 -0.53 8.88
N GLN A 18 -13.68 -1.04 9.47
CA GLN A 18 -13.54 -1.09 10.92
C GLN A 18 -13.49 0.30 11.53
N ARG A 19 -12.98 1.29 10.79
CA ARG A 19 -12.94 2.66 11.27
C ARG A 19 -14.23 3.42 11.01
N GLY A 20 -15.22 2.76 10.43
CA GLY A 20 -16.50 3.40 10.14
C GLY A 20 -16.46 4.41 9.02
N LEU A 21 -15.46 4.31 8.15
CA LEU A 21 -15.33 5.20 7.01
C LEU A 21 -16.10 4.66 5.82
N ASP A 22 -16.61 5.56 4.98
CA ASP A 22 -17.42 5.14 3.84
C ASP A 22 -16.55 4.81 2.64
N ASP A 23 -17.20 4.40 1.56
CA ASP A 23 -16.50 3.95 0.35
C ASP A 23 -15.81 5.08 -0.40
N GLN A 24 -16.08 6.32 -0.04
CA GLN A 24 -15.44 7.46 -0.67
C GLN A 24 -14.00 7.64 -0.20
N ASN A 25 -13.64 7.03 0.92
CA ASN A 25 -12.30 7.17 1.47
C ASN A 25 -11.35 6.18 0.82
N GLY A 26 -10.19 6.68 0.39
CA GLY A 26 -9.10 5.84 -0.07
C GLY A 26 -8.04 5.73 1.01
N ALA A 27 -7.16 4.77 0.87
CA ALA A 27 -6.03 4.60 1.77
C ALA A 27 -4.89 5.51 1.31
N ARG A 28 -4.24 6.18 2.23
CA ARG A 28 -3.13 7.07 1.90
C ARG A 28 -1.89 6.66 2.68
N PHE A 29 -0.81 6.42 1.98
CA PHE A 29 0.48 6.09 2.58
C PHE A 29 1.34 7.35 2.62
N VAL A 30 1.85 7.66 3.81
CA VAL A 30 2.61 8.88 4.03
C VAL A 30 3.92 8.53 4.72
N SER A 31 4.90 9.41 4.58
CA SER A 31 6.16 9.27 5.31
C SER A 31 5.98 9.85 6.71
N LYS A 32 6.46 9.09 7.70
CA LYS A 32 6.29 9.50 9.08
C LYS A 32 7.52 9.10 9.87
N GLY A 33 8.43 10.06 10.09
CA GLY A 33 9.61 9.83 10.90
C GLY A 33 10.46 8.68 10.42
N GLY A 34 10.66 8.55 9.11
CA GLY A 34 11.47 7.46 8.55
C GLY A 34 10.70 6.17 8.32
N SER A 35 9.44 6.15 8.67
CA SER A 35 8.55 5.00 8.45
C SER A 35 7.41 5.39 7.54
N VAL A 36 6.68 4.39 7.08
CA VAL A 36 5.49 4.61 6.27
C VAL A 36 4.27 4.50 7.16
N GLY A 37 3.45 5.55 7.18
CA GLY A 37 2.21 5.54 7.93
C GLY A 37 1.02 5.37 7.00
N LEU A 38 -0.09 4.91 7.56
CA LEU A 38 -1.33 4.72 6.82
C LEU A 38 -2.40 5.63 7.41
N THR A 39 -3.08 6.36 6.52
CA THR A 39 -4.25 7.13 6.89
C THR A 39 -5.29 6.97 5.79
N PHE A 40 -6.44 7.61 5.94
CA PHE A 40 -7.49 7.55 4.93
C PHE A 40 -7.89 8.97 4.55
N ALA A 41 -8.26 9.15 3.29
CA ALA A 41 -8.61 10.46 2.78
C ALA A 41 -9.62 10.30 1.66
N ALA A 42 -10.45 11.31 1.47
CA ALA A 42 -11.46 11.28 0.41
C ALA A 42 -10.86 11.60 -0.95
N ALA A 43 -9.69 12.21 -1.00
CA ALA A 43 -9.06 12.62 -2.25
C ALA A 43 -7.55 12.65 -2.07
N PRO A 44 -6.80 12.48 -3.16
CA PRO A 44 -5.34 12.58 -3.08
C PRO A 44 -4.91 14.01 -2.87
N GLU A 45 -3.72 14.19 -2.31
CA GLU A 45 -3.10 15.49 -2.20
C GLU A 45 -2.21 15.76 -3.40
N PRO A 46 -1.87 17.03 -3.65
CA PRO A 46 -0.97 17.33 -4.77
C PRO A 46 0.32 16.54 -4.66
N GLY A 47 0.71 15.94 -5.77
CA GLY A 47 1.92 15.12 -5.83
C GLY A 47 1.73 13.66 -5.46
N ASP A 48 0.57 13.30 -4.92
CA ASP A 48 0.30 11.90 -4.61
C ASP A 48 0.20 11.07 -5.89
N ARG A 49 0.71 9.85 -5.82
CA ARG A 49 0.44 8.84 -6.84
C ARG A 49 -0.86 8.15 -6.50
N VAL A 50 -1.68 7.92 -7.51
CA VAL A 50 -2.97 7.25 -7.30
C VAL A 50 -2.89 5.87 -7.93
N ILE A 51 -3.16 4.85 -7.12
CA ILE A 51 -3.23 3.46 -7.57
C ILE A 51 -4.66 3.02 -7.36
N GLU A 52 -5.36 2.74 -8.46
CA GLU A 52 -6.75 2.33 -8.36
C GLU A 52 -6.83 0.83 -8.23
N GLN A 53 -7.44 0.38 -7.16
CA GLN A 53 -7.69 -1.01 -6.92
C GLN A 53 -9.20 -1.27 -7.06
N LYS A 54 -9.57 -2.54 -7.00
CA LYS A 54 -10.95 -2.92 -7.29
C LYS A 54 -11.96 -2.23 -6.36
N ASP A 55 -11.67 -2.20 -5.08
CA ASP A 55 -12.63 -1.72 -4.08
C ASP A 55 -12.14 -0.51 -3.32
N ILE A 56 -10.99 0.02 -3.63
CA ILE A 56 -10.42 1.14 -2.89
C ILE A 56 -9.36 1.82 -3.74
N ALA A 57 -9.30 3.13 -3.68
CA ALA A 57 -8.19 3.87 -4.27
C ALA A 57 -7.08 4.00 -3.24
N VAL A 58 -5.86 3.98 -3.69
CA VAL A 58 -4.70 4.10 -2.82
C VAL A 58 -3.91 5.32 -3.27
N PHE A 59 -3.66 6.22 -2.33
CA PHE A 59 -2.90 7.43 -2.58
C PHE A 59 -1.54 7.28 -1.92
N VAL A 60 -0.47 7.55 -2.65
CA VAL A 60 0.88 7.38 -2.13
C VAL A 60 1.59 8.72 -2.21
N ALA A 61 2.00 9.24 -1.06
CA ALA A 61 2.73 10.50 -1.01
C ALA A 61 3.98 10.39 -1.87
N GLN A 62 4.39 11.50 -2.47
CA GLN A 62 5.47 11.50 -3.44
C GLN A 62 6.76 10.90 -2.86
N GLU A 63 7.11 11.29 -1.63
CA GLU A 63 8.34 10.78 -1.02
C GLU A 63 8.27 9.28 -0.75
N VAL A 64 7.09 8.74 -0.46
CA VAL A 64 6.92 7.31 -0.29
C VAL A 64 7.03 6.60 -1.64
N ALA A 65 6.40 7.15 -2.66
CA ALA A 65 6.45 6.57 -3.99
C ALA A 65 7.88 6.49 -4.50
N GLU A 66 8.67 7.51 -4.24
CA GLU A 66 10.06 7.55 -4.68
C GLU A 66 10.95 6.61 -3.87
N ALA A 67 10.74 6.59 -2.55
CA ALA A 67 11.58 5.76 -1.68
C ALA A 67 11.32 4.27 -1.88
N TYR A 68 10.13 3.90 -2.28
CA TYR A 68 9.75 2.49 -2.40
C TYR A 68 9.40 2.11 -3.84
N GLU A 69 10.01 2.79 -4.79
CA GLU A 69 9.82 2.47 -6.20
C GLU A 69 10.20 1.00 -6.43
N GLY A 70 9.34 0.29 -7.14
CA GLY A 70 9.57 -1.12 -7.42
C GLY A 70 9.22 -2.05 -6.28
N SER A 71 8.63 -1.53 -5.21
CA SER A 71 8.23 -2.35 -4.07
C SER A 71 6.81 -2.84 -4.21
N LEU A 72 6.46 -3.81 -3.38
CA LEU A 72 5.14 -4.43 -3.36
C LEU A 72 4.60 -4.34 -1.95
N ILE A 73 3.39 -3.83 -1.80
CA ILE A 73 2.69 -3.81 -0.51
C ILE A 73 1.90 -5.10 -0.40
N ASP A 74 2.20 -5.87 0.62
CA ASP A 74 1.58 -7.19 0.84
C ASP A 74 1.17 -7.28 2.30
N THR A 75 0.63 -8.40 2.70
CA THR A 75 0.30 -8.67 4.09
C THR A 75 1.09 -9.87 4.58
N ARG A 76 1.29 -9.91 5.89
CA ARG A 76 1.94 -11.01 6.55
C ARG A 76 1.21 -11.27 7.86
N LEU A 77 1.16 -12.52 8.28
CA LEU A 77 0.60 -12.85 9.58
C LEU A 77 1.67 -12.72 10.64
N GLU A 78 1.37 -11.94 11.67
CA GLU A 78 2.24 -11.80 12.84
C GLU A 78 1.39 -11.97 14.06
N GLN A 79 1.68 -12.98 14.86
CA GLN A 79 0.94 -13.29 16.09
C GLN A 79 -0.55 -13.36 15.83
N GLY A 80 -0.93 -14.00 14.72
CA GLY A 80 -2.32 -14.19 14.37
C GLY A 80 -3.01 -12.99 13.77
N LYS A 81 -2.28 -11.91 13.52
CA LYS A 81 -2.85 -10.70 12.92
C LYS A 81 -2.21 -10.41 11.59
N SER A 82 -3.02 -9.93 10.66
CA SER A 82 -2.51 -9.48 9.37
C SER A 82 -1.92 -8.09 9.50
N VAL A 83 -0.71 -7.91 9.01
CA VAL A 83 -0.05 -6.61 8.98
C VAL A 83 0.42 -6.33 7.57
N LEU A 84 0.49 -5.05 7.23
CA LEU A 84 1.01 -4.63 5.93
C LEU A 84 2.52 -4.60 5.96
N VAL A 85 3.13 -5.10 4.91
CA VAL A 85 4.59 -5.10 4.78
C VAL A 85 4.95 -4.62 3.39
N LEU A 86 6.14 -4.02 3.29
CA LEU A 86 6.70 -3.61 2.01
C LEU A 86 7.78 -4.62 1.62
N ARG A 87 7.64 -5.16 0.42
CA ARG A 87 8.60 -6.12 -0.12
C ARG A 87 9.23 -5.54 -1.37
N LYS A 88 10.51 -5.72 -1.51
CA LYS A 88 11.17 -5.35 -2.75
C LYS A 88 10.86 -6.40 -3.80
N GLN A 89 10.40 -5.94 -4.93
CA GLN A 89 10.30 -6.79 -6.10
C GLN A 89 11.66 -6.77 -6.77
N THR A 90 12.32 -7.89 -6.74
CA THR A 90 13.52 -7.95 -7.49
C THR A 90 13.18 -8.28 -8.91
N GLY A 91 13.63 -7.48 -9.66
CA GLY A 91 13.45 -7.52 -10.92
C GLY A 91 12.96 -8.47 -11.69
N ALA A 92 12.86 -8.17 -12.16
CA ALA A 92 12.46 -8.66 -12.78
C ALA A 92 12.93 -9.73 -13.12
N GLY A 93 13.22 -9.62 -12.89
CA GLY A 93 13.36 -10.34 -13.04
C GLY A 93 13.56 -11.17 -12.97
N ALA A 94 13.81 -11.19 -12.97
CA ALA A 94 13.97 -11.91 -12.78
C ALA A 94 13.63 -12.79 -12.56
N PRO A 95 13.64 -13.28 -12.98
CA PRO A 95 12.99 -14.13 -12.64
C PRO A 95 13.41 -14.91 -11.77
N GLY A 96 13.63 -14.66 -11.84
CA GLY A 96 13.80 -15.19 -11.08
C GLY A 96 14.27 -15.50 -10.51
N SER A 97 14.37 -15.20 -10.60
CA SER A 97 14.66 -15.29 -9.95
C SER A 97 14.79 -15.61 -9.24
N PRO A 98 14.97 -15.85 -9.08
CA PRO A 98 14.87 -16.15 -8.31
C PRO A 98 14.89 -16.30 -7.49
N SER A 99 14.70 -16.07 -7.67
CA SER A 99 14.64 -16.04 -6.96
C SER A 99 14.76 -16.23 -6.48
N SER A 100 14.77 -16.15 -6.79
CA SER A 100 14.82 -16.18 -6.35
C SER A 100 14.91 -16.33 -5.86
#